data_6d71962d3ac5f037977fa0ef0cf029c6
#
_entry.id   6d71962d3ac5f037977fa0ef0cf029c6
#
_cell.length_a   1.000
_cell.length_b   1.000
_cell.length_c   1.000
_cell.angle_alpha   90.00
_cell.angle_beta   90.00
_cell.angle_gamma   90.00
#
_symmetry.space_group_name_H-M   'P 1'
#
loop_
_entity.id
_entity.type
_entity.pdbx_description
1 polymer ?
#
loop_
_entity_poly.entity_id
_entity_poly.type
_entity_poly.pdbx_seq_one_letter_code
_entity_poly.pdbx_strand_id
1 'polypeptide(L)'
;TFEQDDEVLATLQIPYDGTVTEEEVPDIEPDEDCYISWDRKFPLTHVTANVTVTAESKRFTKSLAWFSATNQLKPDFLVEGDFYDTSVLSAESVQADRISDGDPAYAYIWNIDNMPEQKEEYVLHLRIPDGADSAVVRIQTENKWKKADTEEDGSYVTVSVPYGTAFAVYSVQDNSVPIWLILALAIAAVLAAVLIIKAIRCGKKRVEKRREKRKKKKQQQTDSQ
;
A
#
# COMPACT_ATOMS: atom_id res chain seq x y z
N THR A 1 5.95 -24.88 -40.71
CA THR A 1 6.93 -25.49 -39.79
C THR A 1 6.84 -24.79 -38.46
N PHE A 2 6.85 -25.55 -37.36
CA PHE A 2 6.93 -25.08 -36.00
C PHE A 2 8.33 -25.39 -35.46
N GLU A 3 8.97 -24.40 -34.80
CA GLU A 3 10.34 -24.49 -34.32
C GLU A 3 10.45 -23.90 -32.91
N GLN A 4 11.39 -24.45 -32.12
CA GLN A 4 11.84 -23.91 -30.83
C GLN A 4 13.35 -24.10 -30.74
N ASP A 5 14.11 -23.04 -30.41
CA ASP A 5 15.57 -23.09 -30.24
C ASP A 5 16.30 -23.68 -31.46
N ASP A 6 15.85 -23.32 -32.67
CA ASP A 6 16.34 -23.85 -33.96
C ASP A 6 16.04 -25.36 -34.22
N GLU A 7 15.23 -25.98 -33.35
CA GLU A 7 14.80 -27.38 -33.53
C GLU A 7 13.38 -27.45 -34.08
N VAL A 8 13.19 -28.26 -35.12
CA VAL A 8 11.87 -28.44 -35.75
C VAL A 8 11.00 -29.36 -34.92
N LEU A 9 9.90 -28.83 -34.38
CA LEU A 9 8.93 -29.58 -33.59
C LEU A 9 7.91 -30.32 -34.45
N ALA A 10 7.38 -29.64 -35.48
CA ALA A 10 6.40 -30.21 -36.41
C ALA A 10 6.42 -29.50 -37.76
N THR A 11 5.99 -30.21 -38.77
CA THR A 11 5.73 -29.65 -40.10
C THR A 11 4.35 -30.05 -40.58
N LEU A 12 3.49 -29.08 -40.83
CA LEU A 12 2.16 -29.26 -41.37
C LEU A 12 2.14 -29.00 -42.88
N GLN A 13 1.36 -29.80 -43.63
CA GLN A 13 1.05 -29.54 -45.02
C GLN A 13 -0.42 -29.11 -45.10
N ILE A 14 -0.62 -27.87 -45.48
CA ILE A 14 -1.97 -27.28 -45.61
C ILE A 14 -2.23 -26.87 -47.08
N PRO A 15 -3.48 -26.88 -47.55
CA PRO A 15 -3.83 -26.37 -48.87
C PRO A 15 -3.44 -24.90 -49.02
N TYR A 16 -3.21 -24.49 -50.26
CA TYR A 16 -3.01 -23.07 -50.59
C TYR A 16 -4.19 -22.24 -50.09
N ASP A 17 -3.91 -21.12 -49.48
CA ASP A 17 -4.90 -20.24 -48.79
C ASP A 17 -5.62 -20.92 -47.64
N GLY A 18 -5.01 -21.93 -47.04
CA GLY A 18 -5.56 -22.67 -45.91
C GLY A 18 -5.35 -21.97 -44.55
N THR A 19 -5.83 -22.62 -43.49
CA THR A 19 -5.76 -22.11 -42.14
C THR A 19 -5.09 -23.15 -41.26
N VAL A 20 -4.23 -22.70 -40.34
CA VAL A 20 -3.72 -23.49 -39.21
C VAL A 20 -4.53 -23.10 -37.96
N THR A 21 -5.21 -24.09 -37.40
CA THR A 21 -6.02 -23.92 -36.19
C THR A 21 -5.17 -24.02 -34.92
N GLU A 22 -5.70 -23.59 -33.77
CA GLU A 22 -5.03 -23.74 -32.46
C GLU A 22 -4.78 -25.21 -32.09
N GLU A 23 -5.66 -26.12 -32.52
CA GLU A 23 -5.55 -27.56 -32.25
C GLU A 23 -4.40 -28.25 -33.02
N GLU A 24 -3.91 -27.61 -34.11
CA GLU A 24 -2.80 -28.10 -34.93
C GLU A 24 -1.44 -27.58 -34.46
N VAL A 25 -1.43 -26.67 -33.47
CA VAL A 25 -0.21 -26.14 -32.84
C VAL A 25 0.39 -27.21 -31.96
N PRO A 26 1.71 -27.50 -32.01
CA PRO A 26 2.35 -28.44 -31.11
C PRO A 26 2.20 -28.01 -29.65
N ASP A 27 1.83 -28.98 -28.81
CA ASP A 27 1.83 -28.80 -27.37
C ASP A 27 3.25 -28.92 -26.84
N ILE A 28 3.71 -27.89 -26.15
CA ILE A 28 5.05 -27.79 -25.55
C ILE A 28 4.88 -27.56 -24.05
N GLU A 29 5.42 -28.46 -23.25
CA GLU A 29 5.43 -28.29 -21.81
C GLU A 29 6.44 -27.19 -21.40
N PRO A 30 6.00 -26.07 -20.82
CA PRO A 30 6.91 -25.00 -20.43
C PRO A 30 7.71 -25.37 -19.18
N ASP A 31 8.89 -24.76 -19.03
CA ASP A 31 9.65 -24.80 -17.79
C ASP A 31 8.86 -24.19 -16.61
N GLU A 32 9.29 -24.48 -15.40
CA GLU A 32 8.72 -23.92 -14.17
C GLU A 32 8.72 -22.36 -14.23
N ASP A 33 7.61 -21.73 -13.87
CA ASP A 33 7.42 -20.28 -13.93
C ASP A 33 7.50 -19.65 -15.34
N CYS A 34 7.41 -20.46 -16.39
CA CYS A 34 7.44 -20.02 -17.78
C CYS A 34 6.14 -20.34 -18.51
N TYR A 35 5.97 -19.71 -19.64
CA TYR A 35 4.91 -20.02 -20.61
C TYR A 35 5.49 -20.02 -22.02
N ILE A 36 4.81 -20.70 -22.94
CA ILE A 36 5.22 -20.72 -24.35
C ILE A 36 4.52 -19.58 -25.08
N SER A 37 5.30 -18.76 -25.75
CA SER A 37 4.85 -17.66 -26.59
C SER A 37 5.21 -17.96 -28.05
N TRP A 38 4.22 -17.96 -28.92
CA TRP A 38 4.45 -18.09 -30.36
C TRP A 38 4.61 -16.72 -31.00
N ASP A 39 5.52 -16.58 -31.97
CA ASP A 39 5.73 -15.34 -32.74
C ASP A 39 4.55 -14.99 -33.67
N ARG A 40 3.57 -15.90 -33.78
CA ARG A 40 2.33 -15.73 -34.56
C ARG A 40 1.11 -16.01 -33.70
N LYS A 41 0.02 -15.28 -33.97
CA LYS A 41 -1.30 -15.57 -33.40
C LYS A 41 -2.04 -16.62 -34.19
N PHE A 42 -2.77 -17.47 -33.48
CA PHE A 42 -3.65 -18.47 -34.05
C PHE A 42 -5.13 -18.06 -33.88
N PRO A 43 -6.02 -18.52 -34.83
CA PRO A 43 -5.73 -19.27 -36.03
C PRO A 43 -4.92 -18.45 -37.05
N LEU A 44 -3.94 -19.07 -37.70
CA LEU A 44 -3.19 -18.46 -38.78
C LEU A 44 -3.92 -18.72 -40.13
N THR A 45 -4.60 -17.71 -40.63
CA THR A 45 -5.44 -17.78 -41.85
C THR A 45 -4.70 -17.32 -43.10
N HIS A 46 -5.20 -17.73 -44.28
CA HIS A 46 -4.68 -17.31 -45.59
C HIS A 46 -3.20 -17.62 -45.77
N VAL A 47 -2.79 -18.83 -45.44
CA VAL A 47 -1.41 -19.27 -45.61
C VAL A 47 -1.15 -19.59 -47.08
N THR A 48 -0.45 -18.69 -47.76
CA THR A 48 -0.17 -18.77 -49.22
C THR A 48 1.28 -19.10 -49.57
N ALA A 49 2.16 -19.21 -48.55
CA ALA A 49 3.57 -19.52 -48.70
C ALA A 49 4.06 -20.38 -47.49
N ASN A 50 5.28 -20.91 -47.62
CA ASN A 50 5.91 -21.56 -46.47
C ASN A 50 6.10 -20.55 -45.34
N VAL A 51 5.65 -20.92 -44.15
CA VAL A 51 5.75 -20.12 -42.93
C VAL A 51 6.47 -20.95 -41.85
N THR A 52 7.44 -20.34 -41.20
CA THR A 52 8.01 -20.85 -39.95
C THR A 52 7.37 -20.06 -38.82
N VAL A 53 6.96 -20.76 -37.79
CA VAL A 53 6.39 -20.22 -36.56
C VAL A 53 7.28 -20.66 -35.40
N THR A 54 7.78 -19.69 -34.64
CA THR A 54 8.77 -19.94 -33.61
C THR A 54 8.15 -19.80 -32.20
N ALA A 55 8.45 -20.79 -31.36
CA ALA A 55 8.11 -20.78 -29.98
C ALA A 55 9.27 -20.20 -29.15
N GLU A 56 8.92 -19.39 -28.16
CA GLU A 56 9.83 -18.88 -27.16
C GLU A 56 9.32 -19.23 -25.76
N SER A 57 10.20 -19.75 -24.90
CA SER A 57 9.91 -19.91 -23.48
C SER A 57 10.11 -18.56 -22.78
N LYS A 58 9.06 -18.02 -22.17
CA LYS A 58 9.06 -16.73 -21.47
C LYS A 58 8.69 -16.90 -20.02
N ARG A 59 9.35 -16.18 -19.13
CA ARG A 59 9.01 -16.17 -17.70
C ARG A 59 7.78 -15.32 -17.42
N PHE A 60 6.93 -15.78 -16.51
CA PHE A 60 5.85 -14.97 -16.00
C PHE A 60 6.37 -13.75 -15.23
N THR A 61 5.71 -12.62 -15.44
CA THR A 61 5.84 -11.44 -14.57
C THR A 61 5.04 -11.71 -13.29
N LYS A 62 5.69 -11.60 -12.13
CA LYS A 62 5.10 -11.98 -10.84
C LYS A 62 4.24 -10.88 -10.21
N SER A 63 4.29 -9.66 -10.73
CA SER A 63 3.44 -8.57 -10.28
C SER A 63 3.22 -7.54 -11.37
N LEU A 64 2.04 -6.94 -11.39
CA LEU A 64 1.71 -5.79 -12.23
C LEU A 64 1.53 -4.55 -11.36
N ALA A 65 1.98 -3.40 -11.84
CA ALA A 65 1.94 -2.14 -11.13
C ALA A 65 1.02 -1.13 -11.80
N TRP A 66 0.19 -0.44 -11.02
CA TRP A 66 -0.63 0.67 -11.48
C TRP A 66 -0.11 2.01 -10.96
N PHE A 67 0.03 2.97 -11.86
CA PHE A 67 0.46 4.34 -11.57
C PHE A 67 -0.66 5.30 -11.94
N SER A 68 -1.09 6.12 -10.99
CA SER A 68 -2.01 7.21 -11.32
C SER A 68 -1.30 8.33 -12.10
N ALA A 69 -2.08 9.14 -12.79
CA ALA A 69 -1.55 10.28 -13.54
C ALA A 69 -0.84 11.32 -12.63
N THR A 70 -1.18 11.35 -11.36
CA THR A 70 -0.62 12.29 -10.38
C THR A 70 0.66 11.78 -9.71
N ASN A 71 0.93 10.47 -9.74
CA ASN A 71 2.12 9.89 -9.16
C ASN A 71 2.73 8.81 -10.07
N GLN A 72 3.70 9.20 -10.87
CA GLN A 72 4.41 8.30 -11.80
C GLN A 72 5.69 7.69 -11.20
N LEU A 73 6.08 8.07 -9.98
CA LEU A 73 7.32 7.61 -9.35
C LEU A 73 7.12 6.34 -8.52
N LYS A 74 5.94 6.20 -7.92
CA LYS A 74 5.58 5.03 -7.10
C LYS A 74 4.22 4.54 -7.52
N PRO A 75 4.02 3.23 -7.69
CA PRO A 75 2.69 2.70 -7.98
C PRO A 75 1.72 2.97 -6.84
N ASP A 76 0.47 3.28 -7.16
CA ASP A 76 -0.59 3.38 -6.17
C ASP A 76 -0.95 1.99 -5.64
N PHE A 77 -0.86 0.98 -6.51
CA PHE A 77 -0.99 -0.41 -6.11
C PHE A 77 -0.29 -1.37 -7.06
N LEU A 78 -0.02 -2.58 -6.54
CA LEU A 78 0.49 -3.73 -7.29
C LEU A 78 -0.47 -4.89 -7.12
N VAL A 79 -0.49 -5.77 -8.11
CA VAL A 79 -1.24 -7.03 -8.09
C VAL A 79 -0.25 -8.17 -8.23
N GLU A 80 -0.25 -9.12 -7.29
CA GLU A 80 0.59 -10.33 -7.38
C GLU A 80 -0.09 -11.45 -8.18
N GLY A 81 0.71 -12.14 -8.97
CA GLY A 81 0.25 -13.29 -9.76
C GLY A 81 1.26 -13.68 -10.81
N ASP A 82 0.86 -14.63 -11.64
CA ASP A 82 1.59 -15.03 -12.84
C ASP A 82 0.94 -14.34 -14.04
N PHE A 83 1.68 -13.46 -14.69
CA PHE A 83 1.18 -12.67 -15.82
C PHE A 83 2.08 -12.83 -17.03
N TYR A 84 1.47 -12.76 -18.22
CA TYR A 84 2.24 -12.65 -19.46
C TYR A 84 3.01 -11.31 -19.48
N ASP A 85 4.07 -11.24 -20.26
CA ASP A 85 4.79 -9.98 -20.54
C ASP A 85 3.90 -8.92 -21.25
N THR A 86 2.82 -9.38 -21.85
CA THR A 86 1.80 -8.56 -22.54
C THR A 86 0.57 -8.28 -21.68
N SER A 87 0.51 -8.78 -20.44
CA SER A 87 -0.60 -8.48 -19.53
C SER A 87 -0.60 -7.01 -19.13
N VAL A 88 -1.77 -6.40 -19.13
CA VAL A 88 -1.94 -4.97 -18.83
C VAL A 88 -2.89 -4.79 -17.65
N LEU A 89 -2.39 -4.22 -16.56
CA LEU A 89 -3.21 -3.78 -15.44
C LEU A 89 -3.84 -2.42 -15.77
N SER A 90 -5.14 -2.34 -15.67
CA SER A 90 -5.92 -1.10 -15.82
C SER A 90 -6.73 -0.82 -14.56
N ALA A 91 -6.99 0.45 -14.25
CA ALA A 91 -7.86 0.84 -13.16
C ALA A 91 -8.62 2.11 -13.47
N GLU A 92 -9.85 2.16 -12.97
CA GLU A 92 -10.74 3.31 -13.07
C GLU A 92 -11.07 3.83 -11.67
N SER A 93 -11.07 5.15 -11.51
CA SER A 93 -11.47 5.77 -10.25
C SER A 93 -12.95 5.54 -9.97
N VAL A 94 -13.26 5.14 -8.75
CA VAL A 94 -14.64 4.95 -8.29
C VAL A 94 -14.93 5.86 -7.09
N GLN A 95 -16.22 6.17 -6.89
CA GLN A 95 -16.63 6.91 -5.71
C GLN A 95 -16.80 5.96 -4.54
N ALA A 96 -16.13 6.24 -3.43
CA ALA A 96 -16.29 5.51 -2.19
C ALA A 96 -16.90 6.40 -1.10
N ASP A 97 -17.57 5.76 -0.12
CA ASP A 97 -18.22 6.45 0.98
C ASP A 97 -17.21 7.11 1.91
N ARG A 98 -17.59 8.27 2.44
CA ARG A 98 -16.88 8.90 3.54
C ARG A 98 -17.04 8.07 4.81
N ILE A 99 -15.95 7.88 5.54
CA ILE A 99 -15.93 7.20 6.86
C ILE A 99 -15.58 8.18 7.97
N SER A 100 -15.62 7.71 9.24
CA SER A 100 -15.24 8.53 10.42
C SER A 100 -13.85 9.16 10.29
N ASP A 101 -12.94 8.50 9.60
CA ASP A 101 -11.55 8.93 9.42
C ASP A 101 -11.36 9.85 8.20
N GLY A 102 -12.44 10.18 7.47
CA GLY A 102 -12.43 11.14 6.37
C GLY A 102 -12.85 10.57 5.02
N ASP A 103 -12.44 11.27 3.97
CA ASP A 103 -12.63 10.85 2.58
C ASP A 103 -11.54 9.85 2.17
N PRO A 104 -11.78 8.97 1.19
CA PRO A 104 -10.73 8.08 0.70
C PRO A 104 -9.60 8.89 0.05
N ALA A 105 -8.37 8.49 0.29
CA ALA A 105 -7.21 9.06 -0.39
C ALA A 105 -7.24 8.70 -1.88
N TYR A 106 -7.65 7.47 -2.18
CA TYR A 106 -7.95 7.01 -3.53
C TYR A 106 -8.87 5.78 -3.48
N ALA A 107 -9.60 5.56 -4.57
CA ALA A 107 -10.45 4.38 -4.75
C ALA A 107 -10.49 3.99 -6.22
N TYR A 108 -10.32 2.69 -6.49
CA TYR A 108 -10.27 2.14 -7.84
C TYR A 108 -11.07 0.85 -7.95
N ILE A 109 -11.59 0.60 -9.15
CA ILE A 109 -11.89 -0.74 -9.67
C ILE A 109 -10.81 -1.09 -10.68
N TRP A 110 -10.36 -2.33 -10.69
CA TRP A 110 -9.22 -2.76 -11.48
C TRP A 110 -9.56 -3.95 -12.37
N ASN A 111 -8.81 -4.09 -13.47
CA ASN A 111 -8.93 -5.18 -14.42
C ASN A 111 -7.55 -5.51 -15.01
N ILE A 112 -7.35 -6.76 -15.42
CA ILE A 112 -6.16 -7.21 -16.11
C ILE A 112 -6.57 -7.78 -17.45
N ASP A 113 -6.04 -7.21 -18.52
CA ASP A 113 -6.20 -7.72 -19.86
C ASP A 113 -5.08 -8.70 -20.19
N ASN A 114 -5.40 -9.75 -20.95
CA ASN A 114 -4.45 -10.75 -21.45
C ASN A 114 -3.68 -11.46 -20.33
N MET A 115 -4.38 -12.14 -19.44
CA MET A 115 -3.77 -12.98 -18.40
C MET A 115 -3.91 -14.47 -18.72
N PRO A 116 -3.00 -15.34 -18.21
CA PRO A 116 -3.01 -16.78 -18.51
C PRO A 116 -4.26 -17.46 -17.93
N GLU A 117 -4.52 -17.25 -16.66
CA GLU A 117 -5.66 -17.82 -15.95
C GLU A 117 -6.17 -16.84 -14.91
N GLN A 118 -7.47 -16.67 -14.83
CA GLN A 118 -8.10 -15.84 -13.82
C GLN A 118 -8.20 -16.63 -12.51
N LYS A 119 -7.53 -16.14 -11.47
CA LYS A 119 -7.67 -16.65 -10.09
C LYS A 119 -8.93 -16.10 -9.43
N GLU A 120 -9.46 -16.81 -8.46
CA GLU A 120 -10.59 -16.33 -7.66
C GLU A 120 -10.20 -15.12 -6.81
N GLU A 121 -8.99 -15.15 -6.23
CA GLU A 121 -8.46 -14.09 -5.38
C GLU A 121 -7.05 -13.68 -5.81
N TYR A 122 -6.75 -12.40 -5.60
CA TYR A 122 -5.45 -11.79 -5.84
C TYR A 122 -4.98 -11.01 -4.61
N VAL A 123 -3.68 -11.00 -4.39
CA VAL A 123 -3.06 -10.16 -3.37
C VAL A 123 -2.76 -8.80 -3.99
N LEU A 124 -3.33 -7.75 -3.40
CA LEU A 124 -3.02 -6.36 -3.75
C LEU A 124 -2.10 -5.76 -2.69
N HIS A 125 -1.06 -5.06 -3.16
CA HIS A 125 -0.25 -4.18 -2.33
C HIS A 125 -0.69 -2.74 -2.61
N LEU A 126 -1.39 -2.14 -1.67
CA LEU A 126 -1.97 -0.81 -1.78
C LEU A 126 -1.07 0.19 -1.05
N ARG A 127 -0.64 1.23 -1.75
CA ARG A 127 0.28 2.23 -1.19
C ARG A 127 -0.38 3.01 -0.06
N ILE A 128 0.30 3.11 1.08
CA ILE A 128 -0.08 4.01 2.16
C ILE A 128 0.09 5.44 1.65
N PRO A 129 -0.94 6.31 1.75
CA PRO A 129 -0.87 7.68 1.28
C PRO A 129 0.26 8.46 1.95
N ASP A 130 0.91 9.36 1.20
CA ASP A 130 2.04 10.13 1.71
C ASP A 130 1.62 10.98 2.93
N GLY A 131 2.40 10.87 4.01
CA GLY A 131 2.14 11.56 5.27
C GLY A 131 1.13 10.85 6.21
N ALA A 132 0.61 9.69 5.83
CA ALA A 132 -0.14 8.83 6.73
C ALA A 132 0.77 7.85 7.46
N ASP A 133 0.43 7.50 8.69
CA ASP A 133 1.16 6.50 9.49
C ASP A 133 0.75 5.08 9.13
N SER A 134 -0.50 4.89 8.71
CA SER A 134 -1.05 3.63 8.22
C SER A 134 -2.26 3.87 7.29
N ALA A 135 -2.88 2.81 6.79
CA ALA A 135 -4.06 2.92 5.96
C ALA A 135 -5.16 1.92 6.37
N VAL A 136 -6.40 2.36 6.23
CA VAL A 136 -7.56 1.48 6.28
C VAL A 136 -8.02 1.20 4.87
N VAL A 137 -8.18 -0.08 4.53
CA VAL A 137 -8.70 -0.51 3.24
C VAL A 137 -10.14 -0.96 3.38
N ARG A 138 -10.95 -0.55 2.42
CA ARG A 138 -12.31 -1.06 2.25
C ARG A 138 -12.47 -1.65 0.87
N ILE A 139 -13.20 -2.74 0.78
CA ILE A 139 -13.55 -3.41 -0.48
C ILE A 139 -15.06 -3.33 -0.68
N GLN A 140 -15.46 -3.22 -1.93
CA GLN A 140 -16.88 -3.19 -2.28
C GLN A 140 -17.39 -4.62 -2.47
N THR A 141 -18.34 -5.02 -1.64
CA THR A 141 -19.02 -6.31 -1.72
C THR A 141 -20.52 -6.06 -1.72
N GLU A 142 -21.26 -6.59 -2.70
CA GLU A 142 -22.72 -6.42 -2.80
C GLU A 142 -23.17 -4.96 -2.71
N ASN A 143 -22.46 -4.05 -3.40
CA ASN A 143 -22.69 -2.59 -3.37
C ASN A 143 -22.50 -1.93 -1.99
N LYS A 144 -21.76 -2.56 -1.08
CA LYS A 144 -21.43 -2.00 0.24
C LYS A 144 -19.94 -2.02 0.47
N TRP A 145 -19.41 -0.93 1.04
CA TRP A 145 -18.02 -0.84 1.45
C TRP A 145 -17.80 -1.51 2.80
N LYS A 146 -17.05 -2.61 2.83
CA LYS A 146 -16.66 -3.34 4.05
C LYS A 146 -15.18 -3.14 4.33
N LYS A 147 -14.79 -3.01 5.60
CA LYS A 147 -13.39 -3.01 5.99
C LYS A 147 -12.78 -4.36 5.64
N ALA A 148 -11.62 -4.34 4.98
CA ALA A 148 -10.83 -5.52 4.70
C ALA A 148 -9.82 -5.77 5.83
N ASP A 149 -9.44 -7.03 6.00
CA ASP A 149 -8.31 -7.41 6.82
C ASP A 149 -7.04 -7.15 6.00
N THR A 150 -6.08 -6.43 6.60
CA THR A 150 -4.87 -5.98 5.93
C THR A 150 -3.65 -6.26 6.78
N GLU A 151 -2.52 -6.52 6.12
CA GLU A 151 -1.20 -6.59 6.73
C GLU A 151 -0.35 -5.42 6.23
N GLU A 152 0.49 -4.83 7.09
CA GLU A 152 1.39 -3.75 6.69
C GLU A 152 2.71 -4.33 6.18
N ASP A 153 3.15 -3.86 5.01
CA ASP A 153 4.44 -4.18 4.39
C ASP A 153 5.12 -2.89 3.93
N GLY A 154 5.87 -2.31 4.84
CA GLY A 154 6.61 -1.07 4.60
C GLY A 154 5.74 0.12 4.24
N SER A 155 5.77 0.53 2.96
CA SER A 155 4.95 1.65 2.45
C SER A 155 3.63 1.19 1.83
N TYR A 156 3.29 -0.07 1.98
CA TYR A 156 2.10 -0.69 1.44
C TYR A 156 1.33 -1.43 2.53
N VAL A 157 0.03 -1.60 2.29
CA VAL A 157 -0.81 -2.56 2.99
C VAL A 157 -1.23 -3.64 2.00
N THR A 158 -1.17 -4.89 2.43
CA THR A 158 -1.59 -6.05 1.61
C THR A 158 -3.00 -6.45 1.94
N VAL A 159 -3.74 -6.86 0.93
CA VAL A 159 -5.12 -7.34 1.05
C VAL A 159 -5.39 -8.41 -0.01
N SER A 160 -6.07 -9.50 0.37
CA SER A 160 -6.58 -10.49 -0.59
C SER A 160 -7.99 -10.11 -1.01
N VAL A 161 -8.24 -10.02 -2.31
CA VAL A 161 -9.52 -9.61 -2.87
C VAL A 161 -9.90 -10.43 -4.10
N PRO A 162 -11.20 -10.66 -4.35
CA PRO A 162 -11.66 -11.24 -5.60
C PRO A 162 -11.30 -10.37 -6.80
N TYR A 163 -11.10 -11.01 -7.96
CA TYR A 163 -10.80 -10.31 -9.20
C TYR A 163 -11.84 -9.22 -9.52
N GLY A 164 -11.33 -8.06 -9.95
CA GLY A 164 -12.18 -6.93 -10.36
C GLY A 164 -12.93 -6.23 -9.21
N THR A 165 -12.60 -6.55 -7.95
CA THR A 165 -13.23 -5.91 -6.80
C THR A 165 -12.77 -4.47 -6.67
N ALA A 166 -13.72 -3.53 -6.48
CA ALA A 166 -13.37 -2.15 -6.16
C ALA A 166 -12.85 -2.04 -4.73
N PHE A 167 -11.79 -1.25 -4.55
CA PHE A 167 -11.20 -0.95 -3.25
C PHE A 167 -11.05 0.55 -3.02
N ALA A 168 -11.01 0.95 -1.75
CA ALA A 168 -10.76 2.32 -1.32
C ALA A 168 -9.75 2.34 -0.17
N VAL A 169 -8.80 3.24 -0.23
CA VAL A 169 -7.74 3.42 0.77
C VAL A 169 -7.94 4.73 1.49
N TYR A 170 -7.95 4.68 2.80
CA TYR A 170 -8.15 5.82 3.70
C TYR A 170 -6.89 6.04 4.52
N SER A 171 -6.42 7.28 4.60
CA SER A 171 -5.28 7.64 5.43
C SER A 171 -5.62 7.56 6.90
N VAL A 172 -4.76 6.95 7.69
CA VAL A 172 -4.84 6.99 9.15
C VAL A 172 -3.65 7.77 9.67
N GLN A 173 -3.93 8.81 10.46
CA GLN A 173 -2.92 9.53 11.21
C GLN A 173 -3.01 9.12 12.67
N ASP A 174 -1.92 8.60 13.19
CA ASP A 174 -1.82 8.33 14.63
C ASP A 174 -1.61 9.66 15.38
N ASN A 175 -2.72 10.29 15.77
CA ASN A 175 -2.72 11.49 16.60
C ASN A 175 -2.36 11.19 18.07
N SER A 176 -1.80 10.01 18.36
CA SER A 176 -1.35 9.68 19.70
C SER A 176 -0.25 10.65 20.13
N VAL A 177 -0.49 11.37 21.22
CA VAL A 177 0.51 12.28 21.79
C VAL A 177 1.72 11.44 22.20
N PRO A 178 2.92 11.71 21.66
CA PRO A 178 4.10 10.91 21.96
C PRO A 178 4.32 10.79 23.48
N ILE A 179 4.52 9.57 23.97
CA ILE A 179 4.70 9.30 25.42
C ILE A 179 5.77 10.18 26.05
N TRP A 180 6.85 10.50 25.30
CA TRP A 180 7.89 11.40 25.81
C TRP A 180 7.38 12.83 26.06
N LEU A 181 6.40 13.31 25.29
CA LEU A 181 5.80 14.64 25.47
C LEU A 181 4.93 14.65 26.74
N ILE A 182 4.18 13.58 27.01
CA ILE A 182 3.41 13.40 28.24
C ILE A 182 4.35 13.37 29.44
N LEU A 183 5.45 12.62 29.36
CA LEU A 183 6.49 12.57 30.38
C LEU A 183 7.16 13.93 30.62
N ALA A 184 7.49 14.66 29.53
CA ALA A 184 8.08 15.99 29.64
C ALA A 184 7.14 16.99 30.33
N LEU A 185 5.85 16.97 30.03
CA LEU A 185 4.84 17.79 30.68
C LEU A 185 4.68 17.41 32.17
N ALA A 186 4.69 16.13 32.49
CA ALA A 186 4.63 15.66 33.87
C ALA A 186 5.85 16.13 34.69
N ILE A 187 7.06 16.00 34.13
CA ILE A 187 8.30 16.49 34.77
C ILE A 187 8.24 18.01 34.96
N ALA A 188 7.81 18.78 33.98
CA ALA A 188 7.67 20.23 34.06
C ALA A 188 6.68 20.63 35.18
N ALA A 189 5.56 19.93 35.30
CA ALA A 189 4.57 20.17 36.37
C ALA A 189 5.15 19.90 37.76
N VAL A 190 5.93 18.82 37.95
CA VAL A 190 6.60 18.51 39.22
C VAL A 190 7.62 19.58 39.56
N LEU A 191 8.43 20.02 38.59
CA LEU A 191 9.41 21.09 38.84
C LEU A 191 8.75 22.41 39.21
N ALA A 192 7.65 22.79 38.53
CA ALA A 192 6.87 23.97 38.89
C ALA A 192 6.31 23.88 40.33
N ALA A 193 5.76 22.73 40.72
CA ALA A 193 5.28 22.52 42.09
C ALA A 193 6.38 22.66 43.15
N VAL A 194 7.57 22.10 42.87
CA VAL A 194 8.73 22.24 43.77
C VAL A 194 9.17 23.71 43.90
N LEU A 195 9.17 24.47 42.80
CA LEU A 195 9.51 25.89 42.82
C LEU A 195 8.47 26.70 43.63
N ILE A 196 7.20 26.43 43.48
CA ILE A 196 6.12 27.07 44.22
C ILE A 196 6.28 26.78 45.73
N ILE A 197 6.52 25.53 46.11
CA ILE A 197 6.75 25.14 47.50
C ILE A 197 7.97 25.87 48.08
N LYS A 198 9.07 25.96 47.34
CA LYS A 198 10.27 26.72 47.75
C LYS A 198 9.96 28.22 47.94
N ALA A 199 9.22 28.82 47.02
CA ALA A 199 8.82 30.21 47.11
C ALA A 199 7.96 30.51 48.36
N ILE A 200 7.00 29.63 48.66
CA ILE A 200 6.14 29.73 49.85
C ILE A 200 6.98 29.59 51.11
N ARG A 201 7.90 28.61 51.17
CA ARG A 201 8.80 28.44 52.33
C ARG A 201 9.73 29.64 52.55
N CYS A 202 10.31 30.20 51.48
CA CYS A 202 11.12 31.40 51.55
C CYS A 202 10.29 32.63 52.01
N GLY A 203 9.05 32.75 51.52
CA GLY A 203 8.13 33.82 51.96
C GLY A 203 7.80 33.75 53.45
N LYS A 204 7.48 32.56 53.96
CA LYS A 204 7.24 32.37 55.41
C LYS A 204 8.45 32.78 56.26
N LYS A 205 9.67 32.34 55.88
CA LYS A 205 10.90 32.74 56.62
C LYS A 205 11.16 34.25 56.58
N ARG A 206 10.83 34.95 55.49
CA ARG A 206 10.95 36.40 55.42
C ARG A 206 9.94 37.12 56.34
N VAL A 207 8.73 36.62 56.43
CA VAL A 207 7.70 37.20 57.31
C VAL A 207 8.05 36.98 58.77
N GLU A 208 8.54 35.80 59.14
CA GLU A 208 9.01 35.52 60.53
C GLU A 208 10.17 36.44 60.92
N LYS A 209 11.20 36.56 60.09
CA LYS A 209 12.30 37.50 60.35
C LYS A 209 11.83 38.97 60.54
N ARG A 210 10.81 39.41 59.80
CA ARG A 210 10.22 40.74 59.96
C ARG A 210 9.46 40.88 61.26
N ARG A 211 8.74 39.82 61.71
CA ARG A 211 8.02 39.79 62.96
C ARG A 211 9.00 39.84 64.16
N GLU A 212 10.09 39.09 64.13
CA GLU A 212 11.14 39.13 65.13
C GLU A 212 11.83 40.50 65.27
N LYS A 213 12.18 41.09 64.13
CA LYS A 213 12.75 42.44 64.09
C LYS A 213 11.79 43.49 64.72
N ARG A 214 10.49 43.37 64.48
CA ARG A 214 9.48 44.26 65.07
C ARG A 214 9.33 44.02 66.61
N LYS A 215 9.41 42.79 67.07
CA LYS A 215 9.35 42.48 68.50
C LYS A 215 10.60 43.04 69.24
N LYS A 216 11.81 42.87 68.63
CA LYS A 216 13.05 43.40 69.20
C LYS A 216 13.05 44.95 69.26
N LYS A 217 12.52 45.63 68.29
CA LYS A 217 12.39 47.09 68.31
C LYS A 217 11.40 47.60 69.38
N LYS A 218 10.27 46.87 69.59
CA LYS A 218 9.33 47.24 70.69
C LYS A 218 9.91 47.06 72.03
N GLN A 219 10.70 45.95 72.22
CA GLN A 219 11.36 45.71 73.51
C GLN A 219 12.39 46.75 73.89
N GLN A 220 13.21 47.20 72.89
CA GLN A 220 14.18 48.29 73.13
C GLN A 220 13.53 49.63 73.41
N GLN A 221 12.30 49.92 73.00
CA GLN A 221 11.58 51.16 73.35
C GLN A 221 10.99 51.10 74.75
N THR A 222 10.68 49.92 75.27
CA THR A 222 10.13 49.77 76.68
C THR A 222 11.23 49.82 77.68
N ASP A 223 12.46 49.40 77.34
CA ASP A 223 13.61 49.42 78.28
C ASP A 223 14.31 50.80 78.37
N SER A 224 13.82 51.78 77.61
CA SER A 224 14.39 53.13 77.52
C SER A 224 13.48 54.20 78.15
N GLN A 225 12.41 53.82 78.82
CA GLN A 225 11.55 54.66 79.66
C GLN A 225 11.73 54.29 81.16
#